data_8f619d933c3c3be24d6fa269adbde11c
#
_entry.id   8f619d933c3c3be24d6fa269adbde11c
#
_cell.length_a   1.000
_cell.length_b   1.000
_cell.length_c   1.000
_cell.angle_alpha   90.00
_cell.angle_beta   90.00
_cell.angle_gamma   90.00
#
_symmetry.space_group_name_H-M   'P 1'
#
loop_
_entity.id
_entity.type
_entity.pdbx_description
1 polymer ?
#
loop_
_entity_poly.entity_id
_entity_poly.type
_entity_poly.pdbx_seq_one_letter_code
_entity_poly.pdbx_strand_id
1 'polypeptide(L)'
;MDSTLINLCLTIFPWAKYRKMKGALKLHTLLDHRGCLPSFITVTDGKCHDIRVAKDSKFGFPSLLPDSIITIDRAYIDYKWLYSLAQQKLFFVTRAKRNINYKVLGQHKILKKRSIIADELIQLTGFYTQQEYPDRLRMITYYDEET
;
A
#
# COMPACT_ATOMS: atom_id res chain seq x y z
N MET A 1 0.62 -0.10 6.68
CA MET A 1 0.61 -1.58 6.52
C MET A 1 1.85 -2.02 5.76
N ASP A 2 2.51 -3.02 6.24
CA ASP A 2 3.75 -3.56 5.66
C ASP A 2 3.81 -5.07 5.81
N SER A 3 4.74 -5.72 5.07
CA SER A 3 4.98 -7.15 5.18
C SER A 3 6.47 -7.46 5.28
N THR A 4 6.80 -8.40 6.16
CA THR A 4 8.17 -8.86 6.38
C THR A 4 8.29 -10.34 6.02
N LEU A 5 9.31 -10.69 5.24
CA LEU A 5 9.60 -12.07 4.87
C LEU A 5 10.53 -12.70 5.92
N ILE A 6 10.09 -13.80 6.53
CA ILE A 6 10.85 -14.56 7.51
C ILE A 6 11.33 -15.84 6.84
N ASN A 7 12.65 -15.97 6.65
CA ASN A 7 13.24 -17.17 6.06
C ASN A 7 13.20 -18.34 7.04
N LEU A 8 12.82 -19.51 6.55
CA LEU A 8 12.73 -20.74 7.33
C LEU A 8 13.58 -21.85 6.71
N CYS A 9 14.10 -22.71 7.56
CA CYS A 9 14.79 -23.92 7.13
C CYS A 9 13.77 -24.97 6.67
N LEU A 10 13.84 -25.40 5.41
CA LEU A 10 12.90 -26.38 4.83
C LEU A 10 13.03 -27.76 5.46
N THR A 11 14.19 -28.11 6.02
CA THR A 11 14.39 -29.40 6.71
C THR A 11 13.53 -29.48 7.97
N ILE A 12 13.35 -28.35 8.66
CA ILE A 12 12.54 -28.26 9.89
C ILE A 12 11.09 -27.92 9.57
N PHE A 13 10.86 -27.07 8.52
CA PHE A 13 9.54 -26.58 8.12
C PHE A 13 9.22 -26.93 6.67
N PRO A 14 9.02 -28.20 6.30
CA PRO A 14 8.86 -28.65 4.89
C PRO A 14 7.61 -28.09 4.21
N TRP A 15 6.62 -27.63 4.98
CA TRP A 15 5.38 -27.02 4.50
C TRP A 15 5.56 -25.56 4.06
N ALA A 16 6.62 -24.87 4.53
CA ALA A 16 6.83 -23.46 4.26
C ALA A 16 7.54 -23.19 2.92
N LYS A 17 7.28 -23.97 1.88
CA LYS A 17 7.92 -23.83 0.56
C LYS A 17 7.66 -22.47 -0.08
N TYR A 18 8.73 -21.68 -0.25
CA TYR A 18 8.70 -20.35 -0.89
C TYR A 18 9.31 -20.39 -2.29
N ARG A 19 10.53 -20.91 -2.44
CA ARG A 19 11.24 -21.14 -3.71
C ARG A 19 11.82 -22.55 -3.70
N LYS A 20 12.40 -23.00 -4.85
CA LYS A 20 12.91 -24.38 -5.03
C LYS A 20 13.70 -24.93 -3.83
N MET A 21 14.52 -24.09 -3.18
CA MET A 21 15.41 -24.50 -2.07
C MET A 21 15.23 -23.64 -0.80
N LYS A 22 14.19 -22.80 -0.70
CA LYS A 22 14.01 -21.88 0.41
C LYS A 22 12.59 -21.95 0.97
N GLY A 23 12.50 -22.01 2.29
CA GLY A 23 11.27 -21.82 3.05
C GLY A 23 11.13 -20.37 3.50
N ALA A 24 9.92 -19.84 3.49
CA ALA A 24 9.63 -18.55 4.08
C ALA A 24 8.16 -18.42 4.48
N LEU A 25 7.95 -17.67 5.54
CA LEU A 25 6.67 -17.09 5.93
C LEU A 25 6.67 -15.60 5.67
N LYS A 26 5.50 -15.04 5.46
CA LYS A 26 5.32 -13.60 5.37
C LYS A 26 4.43 -13.13 6.51
N LEU A 27 4.97 -12.20 7.30
CA LEU A 27 4.27 -11.54 8.39
C LEU A 27 3.72 -10.22 7.85
N HIS A 28 2.40 -10.05 7.89
CA HIS A 28 1.74 -8.80 7.52
C HIS A 28 1.30 -8.08 8.78
N THR A 29 1.63 -6.80 8.89
CA THR A 29 1.36 -6.00 10.08
C THR A 29 0.72 -4.67 9.71
N LEU A 30 -0.35 -4.32 10.41
CA LEU A 30 -0.91 -2.97 10.44
C LEU A 30 -0.64 -2.38 11.83
N LEU A 31 0.10 -1.27 11.87
CA LEU A 31 0.38 -0.55 13.12
C LEU A 31 -0.61 0.60 13.29
N ASP A 32 -1.13 0.77 14.50
CA ASP A 32 -1.75 2.02 14.91
C ASP A 32 -0.66 3.01 15.29
N HIS A 33 -0.56 4.10 14.52
CA HIS A 33 0.48 5.12 14.73
C HIS A 33 0.34 5.84 16.09
N ARG A 34 -0.84 5.92 16.66
CA ARG A 34 -1.09 6.62 17.94
C ARG A 34 -0.42 5.93 19.12
N GLY A 35 -0.37 4.59 19.11
CA GLY A 35 0.22 3.81 20.18
C GLY A 35 1.44 3.00 19.75
N CYS A 36 1.84 3.05 18.47
CA CYS A 36 2.85 2.18 17.87
C CYS A 36 2.58 0.69 18.15
N LEU A 37 1.31 0.31 18.33
CA LEU A 37 0.89 -1.04 18.60
C LEU A 37 0.35 -1.71 17.34
N PRO A 38 0.64 -3.00 17.14
CA PRO A 38 0.01 -3.75 16.06
C PRO A 38 -1.50 -3.86 16.28
N SER A 39 -2.29 -3.27 15.39
CA SER A 39 -3.76 -3.42 15.38
C SER A 39 -4.22 -4.65 14.58
N PHE A 40 -3.33 -5.17 13.72
CA PHE A 40 -3.58 -6.37 12.95
C PHE A 40 -2.24 -7.06 12.64
N ILE A 41 -2.21 -8.38 12.83
CA ILE A 41 -1.09 -9.24 12.46
C ILE A 41 -1.65 -10.50 11.84
N THR A 42 -1.13 -10.89 10.69
CA THR A 42 -1.41 -12.20 10.10
C THR A 42 -0.18 -12.79 9.43
N VAL A 43 -0.09 -14.11 9.43
CA VAL A 43 1.01 -14.87 8.84
C VAL A 43 0.49 -15.62 7.64
N THR A 44 1.21 -15.55 6.54
CA THR A 44 0.90 -16.28 5.31
C THR A 44 2.12 -17.06 4.83
N ASP A 45 1.95 -17.93 3.85
CA ASP A 45 3.08 -18.45 3.11
C ASP A 45 3.82 -17.32 2.37
N GLY A 46 5.12 -17.52 2.12
CA GLY A 46 5.94 -16.50 1.48
C GLY A 46 5.51 -16.12 0.06
N LYS A 47 4.64 -16.91 -0.58
CA LYS A 47 4.12 -16.67 -1.94
C LYS A 47 2.86 -15.79 -1.96
N CYS A 48 2.21 -15.61 -0.82
CA CYS A 48 1.01 -14.81 -0.74
C CYS A 48 1.30 -13.36 -1.16
N HIS A 49 0.53 -12.84 -2.11
CA HIS A 49 0.62 -11.44 -2.50
C HIS A 49 0.04 -10.55 -1.40
N ASP A 50 0.75 -9.45 -1.10
CA ASP A 50 0.42 -8.56 0.01
C ASP A 50 -1.00 -8.01 -0.08
N ILE A 51 -1.42 -7.57 -1.27
CA ILE A 51 -2.77 -7.05 -1.50
C ILE A 51 -3.88 -8.07 -1.22
N ARG A 52 -3.60 -9.36 -1.36
CA ARG A 52 -4.59 -10.41 -1.06
C ARG A 52 -5.00 -10.39 0.42
N VAL A 53 -4.05 -10.13 1.31
CA VAL A 53 -4.32 -10.04 2.75
C VAL A 53 -5.25 -8.89 3.09
N ALA A 54 -5.13 -7.78 2.39
CA ALA A 54 -6.01 -6.62 2.59
C ALA A 54 -7.41 -6.79 1.99
N LYS A 55 -7.56 -7.62 0.95
CA LYS A 55 -8.83 -7.79 0.19
C LYS A 55 -9.65 -9.01 0.62
N ASP A 56 -9.02 -10.07 1.07
CA ASP A 56 -9.68 -11.35 1.37
C ASP A 56 -10.09 -11.40 2.85
N SER A 57 -11.40 -11.39 3.09
CA SER A 57 -11.99 -11.38 4.42
C SER A 57 -11.52 -12.50 5.35
N LYS A 58 -11.03 -13.62 4.78
CA LYS A 58 -10.51 -14.74 5.57
C LYS A 58 -9.28 -14.37 6.42
N PHE A 59 -8.55 -13.31 6.06
CA PHE A 59 -7.40 -12.85 6.84
C PHE A 59 -7.81 -11.91 7.98
N GLY A 60 -9.07 -11.51 8.07
CA GLY A 60 -9.58 -10.69 9.16
C GLY A 60 -9.02 -9.26 9.17
N PHE A 61 -8.71 -8.70 7.98
CA PHE A 61 -8.27 -7.31 7.90
C PHE A 61 -9.31 -6.40 8.58
N PRO A 62 -8.92 -5.53 9.51
CA PRO A 62 -9.86 -4.78 10.33
C PRO A 62 -10.64 -3.75 9.52
N SER A 63 -11.89 -3.54 9.90
CA SER A 63 -12.66 -2.39 9.44
C SER A 63 -12.05 -1.12 10.01
N LEU A 64 -11.64 -0.22 9.14
CA LEU A 64 -11.10 1.08 9.52
C LEU A 64 -12.24 2.09 9.70
N LEU A 65 -12.07 3.01 10.64
CA LEU A 65 -13.05 4.08 10.85
C LEU A 65 -13.00 5.09 9.68
N PRO A 66 -14.14 5.68 9.28
CA PRO A 66 -14.15 6.79 8.34
C PRO A 66 -13.16 7.88 8.76
N ASP A 67 -12.63 8.60 7.79
CA ASP A 67 -11.60 9.64 7.95
C ASP A 67 -10.23 9.14 8.46
N SER A 68 -10.04 7.81 8.56
CA SER A 68 -8.72 7.23 8.82
C SER A 68 -7.80 7.35 7.61
N ILE A 69 -6.51 7.50 7.88
CA ILE A 69 -5.44 7.50 6.87
C ILE A 69 -4.66 6.20 6.99
N ILE A 70 -4.60 5.41 5.92
CA ILE A 70 -3.78 4.21 5.86
C ILE A 70 -2.53 4.45 5.00
N THR A 71 -1.36 4.21 5.58
CA THR A 71 -0.10 4.20 4.83
C THR A 71 0.25 2.78 4.42
N ILE A 72 0.50 2.57 3.13
CA ILE A 72 0.74 1.24 2.55
C ILE A 72 1.95 1.28 1.62
N ASP A 73 2.66 0.15 1.52
CA ASP A 73 3.71 -0.01 0.53
C ASP A 73 3.14 -0.26 -0.88
N ARG A 74 3.98 -0.06 -1.90
CA ARG A 74 3.64 -0.27 -3.33
C ARG A 74 3.12 -1.67 -3.65
N ALA A 75 3.49 -2.68 -2.87
CA ALA A 75 3.01 -4.05 -3.01
C ALA A 75 1.49 -4.20 -2.77
N TYR A 76 0.89 -3.23 -2.08
CA TYR A 76 -0.56 -3.17 -1.81
C TYR A 76 -1.33 -2.35 -2.84
N ILE A 77 -0.68 -1.77 -3.87
CA ILE A 77 -1.37 -0.96 -4.88
C ILE A 77 -2.23 -1.85 -5.79
N ASP A 78 -3.53 -1.77 -5.57
CA ASP A 78 -4.60 -2.26 -6.41
C ASP A 78 -5.64 -1.13 -6.50
N TYR A 79 -5.81 -0.54 -7.66
CA TYR A 79 -6.60 0.68 -7.82
C TYR A 79 -8.07 0.46 -7.49
N LYS A 80 -8.62 -0.71 -7.79
CA LYS A 80 -9.99 -1.06 -7.42
C LYS A 80 -10.18 -1.13 -5.90
N TRP A 81 -9.22 -1.69 -5.18
CA TRP A 81 -9.24 -1.71 -3.72
C TRP A 81 -9.06 -0.31 -3.15
N LEU A 82 -8.11 0.48 -3.66
CA LEU A 82 -7.90 1.86 -3.24
C LEU A 82 -9.15 2.72 -3.46
N TYR A 83 -9.85 2.50 -4.58
CA TYR A 83 -11.12 3.16 -4.84
C TYR A 83 -12.19 2.77 -3.83
N SER A 84 -12.27 1.48 -3.47
CA SER A 84 -13.21 1.03 -2.44
C SER A 84 -12.93 1.65 -1.06
N LEU A 85 -11.67 1.91 -0.72
CA LEU A 85 -11.32 2.66 0.49
C LEU A 85 -11.84 4.11 0.43
N ALA A 86 -11.61 4.79 -0.70
CA ALA A 86 -12.07 6.16 -0.90
C ALA A 86 -13.60 6.28 -0.80
N GLN A 87 -14.35 5.32 -1.35
CA GLN A 87 -15.82 5.27 -1.24
C GLN A 87 -16.30 5.09 0.22
N GLN A 88 -15.48 4.50 1.08
CA GLN A 88 -15.73 4.36 2.51
C GLN A 88 -15.22 5.57 3.32
N LYS A 89 -14.85 6.67 2.67
CA LYS A 89 -14.23 7.86 3.28
C LYS A 89 -12.92 7.55 4.02
N LEU A 90 -12.15 6.61 3.51
CA LEU A 90 -10.81 6.31 3.99
C LEU A 90 -9.78 6.97 3.07
N PHE A 91 -8.75 7.53 3.66
CA PHE A 91 -7.64 8.11 2.92
C PHE A 91 -6.48 7.13 2.89
N PHE A 92 -5.69 7.15 1.82
CA PHE A 92 -4.50 6.34 1.72
C PHE A 92 -3.28 7.17 1.29
N VAL A 93 -2.13 6.73 1.74
CA VAL A 93 -0.82 7.25 1.32
C VAL A 93 0.04 6.08 0.87
N THR A 94 0.58 6.18 -0.34
CA THR A 94 1.47 5.17 -0.90
C THR A 94 2.48 5.80 -1.86
N ARG A 95 3.60 5.14 -2.08
CA ARG A 95 4.55 5.56 -3.13
C ARG A 95 3.97 5.23 -4.50
N ALA A 96 3.99 6.17 -5.43
CA ALA A 96 3.58 5.92 -6.81
C ALA A 96 4.44 4.84 -7.49
N LYS A 97 3.84 4.06 -8.39
CA LYS A 97 4.58 3.17 -9.29
C LYS A 97 5.34 4.00 -10.32
N ARG A 98 6.56 3.59 -10.70
CA ARG A 98 7.38 4.31 -11.68
C ARG A 98 6.72 4.44 -13.07
N ASN A 99 5.85 3.48 -13.42
CA ASN A 99 5.14 3.41 -14.69
C ASN A 99 3.68 3.87 -14.60
N ILE A 100 3.34 4.71 -13.63
CA ILE A 100 2.00 5.27 -13.50
C ILE A 100 1.73 6.25 -14.65
N ASN A 101 0.63 6.05 -15.36
CA ASN A 101 0.16 6.95 -16.41
C ASN A 101 -0.92 7.87 -15.84
N TYR A 102 -0.69 9.17 -15.89
CA TYR A 102 -1.63 10.17 -15.38
C TYR A 102 -1.54 11.48 -16.17
N LYS A 103 -2.55 12.30 -16.02
CA LYS A 103 -2.56 13.71 -16.46
C LYS A 103 -2.70 14.62 -15.24
N VAL A 104 -2.00 15.73 -15.26
CA VAL A 104 -2.14 16.79 -14.25
C VAL A 104 -3.37 17.62 -14.60
N LEU A 105 -4.26 17.80 -13.63
CA LEU A 105 -5.49 18.59 -13.75
C LEU A 105 -5.35 19.96 -13.10
N GLY A 106 -4.48 20.08 -12.10
CA GLY A 106 -4.25 21.30 -11.36
C GLY A 106 -3.06 21.18 -10.43
N GLN A 107 -2.58 22.30 -9.94
CA GLN A 107 -1.46 22.36 -9.00
C GLN A 107 -1.87 23.14 -7.76
N HIS A 108 -1.43 22.69 -6.61
CA HIS A 108 -1.60 23.37 -5.35
C HIS A 108 -0.40 24.28 -5.06
N LYS A 109 -0.65 25.38 -4.38
CA LYS A 109 0.41 26.31 -3.98
C LYS A 109 1.35 25.65 -2.96
N ILE A 110 2.64 25.60 -3.29
CA ILE A 110 3.66 25.03 -2.43
C ILE A 110 4.20 26.12 -1.50
N LEU A 111 4.26 25.83 -0.21
CA LEU A 111 4.95 26.69 0.75
C LEU A 111 6.46 26.43 0.67
N LYS A 112 7.25 27.45 0.27
CA LYS A 112 8.71 27.37 0.00
C LYS A 112 9.62 26.80 1.11
N LYS A 113 9.08 26.52 2.30
CA LYS A 113 9.86 26.00 3.45
C LYS A 113 9.84 24.48 3.61
N ARG A 114 9.31 23.73 2.62
CA ARG A 114 9.21 22.28 2.69
C ARG A 114 9.92 21.66 1.50
N SER A 115 10.55 20.53 1.69
CA SER A 115 11.18 19.72 0.63
C SER A 115 10.21 19.21 -0.45
N ILE A 116 9.04 19.84 -0.59
CA ILE A 116 8.01 19.51 -1.58
C ILE A 116 8.36 20.23 -2.88
N ILE A 117 8.56 19.47 -3.95
CA ILE A 117 8.85 19.95 -5.30
C ILE A 117 7.56 20.23 -6.07
N ALA A 118 6.57 19.33 -5.96
CA ALA A 118 5.29 19.47 -6.64
C ALA A 118 4.16 18.92 -5.76
N ASP A 119 2.99 19.55 -5.87
CA ASP A 119 1.74 19.13 -5.24
C ASP A 119 0.62 19.27 -6.28
N GLU A 120 0.19 18.16 -6.84
CA GLU A 120 -0.60 18.11 -8.04
C GLU A 120 -1.90 17.33 -7.84
N LEU A 121 -2.96 17.83 -8.42
CA LEU A 121 -4.20 17.08 -8.61
C LEU A 121 -4.10 16.33 -9.95
N ILE A 122 -4.17 15.02 -9.88
CA ILE A 122 -3.97 14.15 -11.06
C ILE A 122 -5.20 13.28 -11.33
N GLN A 123 -5.28 12.78 -12.54
CA GLN A 123 -6.20 11.73 -12.96
C GLN A 123 -5.44 10.62 -13.67
N LEU A 124 -5.70 9.36 -13.33
CA LEU A 124 -5.12 8.23 -14.01
C LEU A 124 -5.60 8.16 -15.48
N THR A 125 -4.70 7.80 -16.39
CA THR A 125 -4.99 7.75 -17.84
C THR A 125 -4.73 6.37 -18.46
N GLY A 126 -4.13 5.43 -17.72
CA GLY A 126 -3.99 4.06 -18.19
C GLY A 126 -5.36 3.39 -18.34
N PHE A 127 -5.57 2.66 -19.43
CA PHE A 127 -6.87 2.08 -19.79
C PHE A 127 -7.57 1.35 -18.63
N TYR A 128 -6.89 0.43 -17.96
CA TYR A 128 -7.46 -0.29 -16.81
C TYR A 128 -7.46 0.56 -15.53
N THR A 129 -6.39 1.30 -15.27
CA THR A 129 -6.26 2.06 -14.01
C THR A 129 -7.27 3.19 -13.90
N GLN A 130 -7.64 3.82 -15.02
CA GLN A 130 -8.68 4.84 -15.06
C GLN A 130 -10.08 4.25 -14.78
N GLN A 131 -10.35 3.04 -15.24
CA GLN A 131 -11.62 2.35 -14.95
C GLN A 131 -11.70 1.90 -13.49
N GLU A 132 -10.58 1.42 -12.94
CA GLU A 132 -10.52 0.96 -11.54
C GLU A 132 -10.54 2.10 -10.52
N TYR A 133 -9.97 3.27 -10.88
CA TYR A 133 -9.96 4.48 -10.06
C TYR A 133 -10.29 5.70 -10.92
N PRO A 134 -11.57 6.02 -11.14
CA PRO A 134 -11.99 7.11 -12.01
C PRO A 134 -11.81 8.49 -11.41
N ASP A 135 -11.73 8.59 -10.08
CA ASP A 135 -11.64 9.83 -9.34
C ASP A 135 -10.24 10.45 -9.40
N ARG A 136 -10.14 11.69 -8.93
CA ARG A 136 -8.88 12.43 -8.86
C ARG A 136 -8.04 11.96 -7.68
N LEU A 137 -6.72 12.01 -7.85
CA LEU A 137 -5.74 11.73 -6.80
C LEU A 137 -4.86 12.95 -6.59
N ARG A 138 -4.34 13.10 -5.37
CA ARG A 138 -3.31 14.10 -5.07
C ARG A 138 -1.95 13.40 -5.14
N MET A 139 -1.05 13.94 -5.94
CA MET A 139 0.34 13.49 -6.06
C MET A 139 1.26 14.54 -5.48
N ILE A 140 2.10 14.12 -4.53
CA ILE A 140 3.10 14.98 -3.92
C ILE A 140 4.48 14.45 -4.30
N THR A 141 5.28 15.32 -4.92
CA THR A 141 6.70 15.05 -5.19
C THR A 141 7.54 15.81 -4.19
N TYR A 142 8.42 15.12 -3.50
CA TYR A 142 9.33 15.72 -2.53
C TYR A 142 10.77 15.29 -2.77
N TYR A 143 11.68 16.13 -2.36
CA TYR A 143 13.12 15.84 -2.36
C TYR A 143 13.53 15.34 -0.98
N ASP A 144 14.19 14.20 -0.97
CA ASP A 144 14.76 13.59 0.22
C ASP A 144 16.28 13.73 0.15
N GLU A 145 16.88 14.44 1.09
CA GLU A 145 18.33 14.67 1.13
C GLU A 145 19.10 13.42 1.60
N GLU A 146 18.40 12.43 2.18
CA GLU A 146 19.02 11.21 2.74
C GLU A 146 19.06 10.03 1.73
N THR A 147 18.54 10.18 0.54
CA THR A 147 18.58 9.21 -0.57
C THR A 147 19.16 9.89 -1.80
#